data_21f5588c9a82e0e73a086426bdcba13a
#
_entry.id   21f5588c9a82e0e73a086426bdcba13a
#
_cell.length_a   1.000
_cell.length_b   1.000
_cell.length_c   1.000
_cell.angle_alpha   90.00
_cell.angle_beta   90.00
_cell.angle_gamma   90.00
#
_symmetry.space_group_name_H-M   'P 1'
#
loop_
_entity.id
_entity.type
_entity.pdbx_description
1 polymer ?
#
loop_
_entity_poly.entity_id
_entity_poly.type
_entity_poly.pdbx_seq_one_letter_code
_entity_poly.pdbx_strand_id
1 'polypeptide(L)'
;MDANAIPADRIAPPKAVLFDVYGTLLDVYSVGLRAEQMFPGAGEHLARAWRDKQIEYSRLVSMSGRYRPFWQLTRDALQVSAAALRLPLDAAGEDSLMNEYRHLSAFPENRAVLLALADRGVRIGVLSNGDPDMLDVTLRSAGLIELIDPILSVHATRRYKTDPAAYALGPQALGLAASEILFVSSNCWDAIGATWYGYTTLWINRADAPMERLGIQPTRVGHSLRDVLEFF
;
A
#
# COMPACT_ATOMS: atom_id res chain seq x y z
N MET A 1 30.02 1.87 -3.62
CA MET A 1 29.77 0.93 -4.74
C MET A 1 28.90 -0.18 -4.16
N ASP A 2 27.61 -0.14 -4.48
CA ASP A 2 26.63 -1.10 -3.93
C ASP A 2 26.78 -2.45 -4.61
N ALA A 3 27.37 -3.39 -3.89
CA ALA A 3 27.75 -4.71 -4.40
C ALA A 3 26.58 -5.71 -4.53
N ASN A 4 25.30 -5.28 -4.41
CA ASN A 4 24.17 -6.20 -4.37
C ASN A 4 22.96 -5.81 -5.27
N ALA A 5 23.09 -4.83 -6.14
CA ALA A 5 22.06 -4.59 -7.15
C ALA A 5 22.20 -5.63 -8.27
N ILE A 6 21.18 -6.48 -8.45
CA ILE A 6 21.13 -7.40 -9.59
C ILE A 6 21.04 -6.53 -10.86
N PRO A 7 21.95 -6.70 -11.83
CA PRO A 7 21.86 -5.95 -13.09
C PRO A 7 20.51 -6.19 -13.77
N ALA A 8 19.89 -5.13 -14.31
CA ALA A 8 18.57 -5.18 -14.94
C ALA A 8 18.45 -6.28 -16.02
N ASP A 9 19.52 -6.57 -16.71
CA ASP A 9 19.62 -7.52 -17.84
C ASP A 9 19.53 -9.00 -17.39
N ARG A 10 19.42 -9.29 -16.10
CA ARG A 10 19.37 -10.66 -15.53
C ARG A 10 18.04 -11.04 -14.90
N ILE A 11 17.08 -10.11 -14.85
CA ILE A 11 15.76 -10.38 -14.29
C ILE A 11 14.86 -10.85 -15.43
N ALA A 12 14.39 -12.10 -15.39
CA ALA A 12 13.38 -12.55 -16.33
C ALA A 12 12.12 -11.67 -16.19
N PRO A 13 11.48 -11.27 -17.29
CA PRO A 13 10.26 -10.46 -17.21
C PRO A 13 9.21 -11.11 -16.31
N PRO A 14 8.64 -10.38 -15.35
CA PRO A 14 7.55 -10.90 -14.52
C PRO A 14 6.34 -11.26 -15.37
N LYS A 15 5.56 -12.25 -14.94
CA LYS A 15 4.34 -12.71 -15.63
C LYS A 15 3.07 -12.01 -15.11
N ALA A 16 3.16 -11.34 -13.97
CA ALA A 16 2.08 -10.62 -13.34
C ALA A 16 2.63 -9.49 -12.47
N VAL A 17 1.78 -8.54 -12.12
CA VAL A 17 2.07 -7.48 -11.17
C VAL A 17 1.05 -7.45 -10.05
N LEU A 18 1.51 -7.30 -8.81
CA LEU A 18 0.70 -7.03 -7.63
C LEU A 18 1.08 -5.67 -7.04
N PHE A 19 0.11 -4.79 -6.92
CA PHE A 19 0.30 -3.49 -6.29
C PHE A 19 -0.16 -3.51 -4.83
N ASP A 20 0.60 -2.86 -3.95
CA ASP A 20 0.02 -2.33 -2.73
C ASP A 20 -0.99 -1.22 -3.06
N VAL A 21 -1.94 -0.95 -2.16
CA VAL A 21 -3.03 0.02 -2.42
C VAL A 21 -2.77 1.33 -1.69
N TYR A 22 -2.71 1.31 -0.36
CA TYR A 22 -2.64 2.51 0.48
C TYR A 22 -1.25 3.15 0.51
N GLY A 23 -1.10 4.29 -0.16
CA GLY A 23 0.15 5.01 -0.39
C GLY A 23 0.78 4.70 -1.75
N THR A 24 0.34 3.63 -2.44
CA THR A 24 0.88 3.18 -3.73
C THR A 24 -0.03 3.55 -4.89
N LEU A 25 -1.26 3.03 -4.91
CA LEU A 25 -2.29 3.43 -5.86
C LEU A 25 -3.09 4.64 -5.36
N LEU A 26 -3.26 4.77 -4.05
CA LEU A 26 -4.08 5.80 -3.43
C LEU A 26 -3.24 6.65 -2.49
N ASP A 27 -3.38 7.95 -2.59
CA ASP A 27 -2.71 8.91 -1.72
C ASP A 27 -3.40 8.94 -0.34
N VAL A 28 -2.77 8.28 0.63
CA VAL A 28 -3.26 8.24 2.02
C VAL A 28 -3.22 9.60 2.73
N TYR A 29 -2.47 10.57 2.19
CA TYR A 29 -2.37 11.91 2.75
C TYR A 29 -3.42 12.86 2.16
N SER A 30 -4.17 12.46 1.14
CA SER A 30 -5.25 13.28 0.57
C SER A 30 -6.33 13.62 1.60
N VAL A 31 -6.54 12.77 2.62
CA VAL A 31 -7.41 13.07 3.79
C VAL A 31 -6.97 14.31 4.57
N GLY A 32 -5.70 14.72 4.45
CA GLY A 32 -5.17 15.93 5.09
C GLY A 32 -5.91 17.20 4.69
N LEU A 33 -6.46 17.28 3.48
CA LEU A 33 -7.28 18.40 3.03
C LEU A 33 -8.57 18.54 3.86
N ARG A 34 -9.23 17.41 4.13
CA ARG A 34 -10.41 17.39 4.98
C ARG A 34 -10.07 17.69 6.43
N ALA A 35 -8.98 17.11 6.92
CA ALA A 35 -8.48 17.37 8.27
C ALA A 35 -8.11 18.86 8.46
N GLU A 36 -7.53 19.52 7.45
CA GLU A 36 -7.20 20.95 7.49
C GLU A 36 -8.45 21.85 7.57
N GLN A 37 -9.53 21.48 6.87
CA GLN A 37 -10.81 22.19 6.98
C GLN A 37 -11.41 22.10 8.39
N MET A 38 -11.19 20.98 9.08
CA MET A 38 -11.72 20.75 10.42
C MET A 38 -10.79 21.32 11.51
N PHE A 39 -9.49 21.24 11.30
CA PHE A 39 -8.46 21.63 12.25
C PHE A 39 -7.38 22.48 11.55
N PRO A 40 -7.67 23.77 11.29
CA PRO A 40 -6.75 24.64 10.56
C PRO A 40 -5.33 24.66 11.15
N GLY A 41 -4.34 24.42 10.32
CA GLY A 41 -2.92 24.32 10.68
C GLY A 41 -2.49 22.97 11.23
N ALA A 42 -3.40 21.97 11.37
CA ALA A 42 -3.09 20.66 11.89
C ALA A 42 -3.37 19.51 10.91
N GLY A 43 -3.96 19.77 9.75
CA GLY A 43 -4.42 18.73 8.82
C GLY A 43 -3.33 17.78 8.37
N GLU A 44 -2.19 18.30 7.93
CA GLU A 44 -1.05 17.47 7.51
C GLU A 44 -0.45 16.68 8.68
N HIS A 45 -0.30 17.30 9.84
CA HIS A 45 0.22 16.62 11.04
C HIS A 45 -0.69 15.47 11.48
N LEU A 46 -2.02 15.69 11.46
CA LEU A 46 -2.98 14.63 11.77
C LEU A 46 -2.92 13.49 10.75
N ALA A 47 -2.87 13.79 9.45
CA ALA A 47 -2.80 12.76 8.42
C ALA A 47 -1.54 11.88 8.57
N ARG A 48 -0.39 12.49 8.85
CA ARG A 48 0.87 11.76 9.09
C ARG A 48 0.81 10.92 10.36
N ALA A 49 0.43 11.52 11.48
CA ALA A 49 0.33 10.81 12.77
C ALA A 49 -0.69 9.66 12.69
N TRP A 50 -1.81 9.87 11.99
CA TRP A 50 -2.83 8.85 11.77
C TRP A 50 -2.27 7.67 10.97
N ARG A 51 -1.59 7.95 9.85
CA ARG A 51 -0.96 6.90 9.02
C ARG A 51 0.09 6.11 9.79
N ASP A 52 0.97 6.78 10.51
CA ASP A 52 2.02 6.13 11.30
C ASP A 52 1.42 5.23 12.38
N LYS A 53 0.40 5.71 13.09
CA LYS A 53 -0.30 4.95 14.12
C LYS A 53 -1.06 3.75 13.55
N GLN A 54 -1.66 3.89 12.38
CA GLN A 54 -2.34 2.80 11.67
C GLN A 54 -1.36 1.67 11.31
N ILE A 55 -0.19 2.03 10.78
CA ILE A 55 0.87 1.05 10.46
C ILE A 55 1.40 0.39 11.73
N GLU A 56 1.66 1.16 12.78
CA GLU A 56 2.10 0.64 14.09
C GLU A 56 1.09 -0.38 14.63
N TYR A 57 -0.20 -0.04 14.65
CA TYR A 57 -1.24 -0.92 15.18
C TYR A 57 -1.38 -2.20 14.37
N SER A 58 -1.32 -2.13 13.04
CA SER A 58 -1.36 -3.33 12.19
C SER A 58 -0.21 -4.29 12.50
N ARG A 59 0.99 -3.76 12.74
CA ARG A 59 2.16 -4.56 13.13
C ARG A 59 1.99 -5.18 14.52
N LEU A 60 1.57 -4.40 15.50
CA LEU A 60 1.40 -4.86 16.89
C LEU A 60 0.36 -5.98 17.00
N VAL A 61 -0.81 -5.85 16.34
CA VAL A 61 -1.83 -6.90 16.40
C VAL A 61 -1.41 -8.16 15.62
N SER A 62 -0.63 -8.00 14.54
CA SER A 62 -0.07 -9.12 13.79
C SER A 62 0.95 -9.89 14.62
N MET A 63 1.92 -9.18 15.23
CA MET A 63 2.96 -9.77 16.09
C MET A 63 2.38 -10.46 17.33
N SER A 64 1.35 -9.88 17.93
CA SER A 64 0.70 -10.46 19.13
C SER A 64 -0.29 -11.57 18.82
N GLY A 65 -0.60 -11.84 17.54
CA GLY A 65 -1.64 -12.79 17.13
C GLY A 65 -3.08 -12.34 17.47
N ARG A 66 -3.27 -11.05 17.74
CA ARG A 66 -4.56 -10.44 18.13
C ARG A 66 -5.16 -9.66 16.98
N TYR A 67 -5.40 -10.33 15.87
CA TYR A 67 -5.94 -9.69 14.68
C TYR A 67 -7.24 -8.93 14.96
N ARG A 68 -7.31 -7.73 14.39
CA ARG A 68 -8.52 -6.89 14.29
C ARG A 68 -8.62 -6.36 12.86
N PRO A 69 -9.84 -6.15 12.31
CA PRO A 69 -10.02 -5.59 10.96
C PRO A 69 -9.31 -4.25 10.77
N PHE A 70 -8.79 -4.03 9.56
CA PHE A 70 -8.00 -2.83 9.26
C PHE A 70 -8.82 -1.54 9.41
N TRP A 71 -10.11 -1.58 9.09
CA TRP A 71 -11.03 -0.46 9.30
C TRP A 71 -11.11 -0.04 10.76
N GLN A 72 -11.19 -1.00 11.68
CA GLN A 72 -11.19 -0.72 13.11
C GLN A 72 -9.87 -0.10 13.57
N LEU A 73 -8.73 -0.67 13.11
CA LEU A 73 -7.41 -0.11 13.43
C LEU A 73 -7.24 1.30 12.86
N THR A 74 -7.78 1.56 11.67
CA THR A 74 -7.78 2.89 11.06
C THR A 74 -8.51 3.90 11.93
N ARG A 75 -9.71 3.54 12.43
CA ARG A 75 -10.52 4.38 13.32
C ARG A 75 -9.82 4.63 14.66
N ASP A 76 -9.33 3.58 15.30
CA ASP A 76 -8.62 3.70 16.59
C ASP A 76 -7.35 4.54 16.46
N ALA A 77 -6.63 4.39 15.34
CA ALA A 77 -5.44 5.19 15.04
C ALA A 77 -5.77 6.68 14.89
N LEU A 78 -6.91 7.01 14.23
CA LEU A 78 -7.40 8.39 14.11
C LEU A 78 -7.67 9.00 15.48
N GLN A 79 -8.44 8.29 16.32
CA GLN A 79 -8.81 8.76 17.67
C GLN A 79 -7.56 9.06 18.52
N VAL A 80 -6.61 8.12 18.55
CA VAL A 80 -5.39 8.28 19.34
C VAL A 80 -4.51 9.41 18.77
N SER A 81 -4.41 9.54 17.45
CA SER A 81 -3.62 10.61 16.82
C SER A 81 -4.22 11.99 17.08
N ALA A 82 -5.54 12.13 16.97
CA ALA A 82 -6.23 13.38 17.29
C ALA A 82 -6.06 13.76 18.77
N ALA A 83 -6.19 12.80 19.69
CA ALA A 83 -5.98 13.03 21.12
C ALA A 83 -4.52 13.43 21.43
N ALA A 84 -3.54 12.78 20.81
CA ALA A 84 -2.11 13.10 20.97
C ALA A 84 -1.78 14.53 20.51
N LEU A 85 -2.46 14.98 19.45
CA LEU A 85 -2.36 16.36 18.91
C LEU A 85 -3.29 17.35 19.62
N ARG A 86 -4.07 16.89 20.63
CA ARG A 86 -5.04 17.69 21.38
C ARG A 86 -6.11 18.34 20.48
N LEU A 87 -6.49 17.66 19.41
CA LEU A 87 -7.55 18.13 18.51
C LEU A 87 -8.93 17.69 19.04
N PRO A 88 -9.93 18.57 19.00
CA PRO A 88 -11.27 18.28 19.50
C PRO A 88 -12.07 17.46 18.47
N LEU A 89 -11.70 16.19 18.29
CA LEU A 89 -12.37 15.28 17.37
C LEU A 89 -13.64 14.72 18.04
N ASP A 90 -14.79 15.13 17.55
CA ASP A 90 -16.09 14.57 17.94
C ASP A 90 -16.49 13.40 17.01
N ALA A 91 -17.62 12.75 17.34
CA ALA A 91 -18.10 11.60 16.57
C ALA A 91 -18.42 11.95 15.09
N ALA A 92 -18.97 13.14 14.84
CA ALA A 92 -19.30 13.57 13.48
C ALA A 92 -18.03 13.85 12.66
N GLY A 93 -17.03 14.45 13.28
CA GLY A 93 -15.71 14.67 12.69
C GLY A 93 -14.98 13.37 12.40
N GLU A 94 -15.03 12.42 13.33
CA GLU A 94 -14.47 11.08 13.14
C GLU A 94 -15.11 10.39 11.92
N ASP A 95 -16.45 10.35 11.86
CA ASP A 95 -17.15 9.73 10.73
C ASP A 95 -16.86 10.45 9.41
N SER A 96 -16.70 11.77 9.42
CA SER A 96 -16.32 12.54 8.24
C SER A 96 -14.93 12.15 7.72
N LEU A 97 -13.91 12.07 8.58
CA LEU A 97 -12.55 11.69 8.21
C LEU A 97 -12.47 10.21 7.80
N MET A 98 -13.19 9.33 8.48
CA MET A 98 -13.28 7.92 8.10
C MET A 98 -13.96 7.73 6.73
N ASN A 99 -14.98 8.53 6.43
CA ASN A 99 -15.61 8.53 5.11
C ASN A 99 -14.64 9.02 4.01
N GLU A 100 -13.88 10.08 4.28
CA GLU A 100 -12.83 10.56 3.37
C GLU A 100 -11.79 9.48 3.10
N TYR A 101 -11.42 8.69 4.12
CA TYR A 101 -10.49 7.58 3.97
C TYR A 101 -11.00 6.47 3.04
N ARG A 102 -12.30 6.36 2.81
CA ARG A 102 -12.90 5.46 1.79
C ARG A 102 -12.80 6.01 0.37
N HIS A 103 -12.53 7.31 0.21
CA HIS A 103 -12.57 8.01 -1.09
C HIS A 103 -11.25 8.71 -1.39
N LEU A 104 -10.13 8.07 -0.96
CA LEU A 104 -8.78 8.59 -1.20
C LEU A 104 -8.54 8.86 -2.69
N SER A 105 -7.81 9.93 -2.98
CA SER A 105 -7.42 10.27 -4.33
C SER A 105 -6.43 9.25 -4.90
N ALA A 106 -6.66 8.81 -6.13
CA ALA A 106 -5.64 8.05 -6.88
C ALA A 106 -4.53 8.98 -7.35
N PHE A 107 -3.30 8.46 -7.44
CA PHE A 107 -2.24 9.21 -8.11
C PHE A 107 -2.55 9.35 -9.61
N PRO A 108 -2.25 10.50 -10.22
CA PRO A 108 -2.74 10.84 -11.57
C PRO A 108 -2.32 9.86 -12.67
N GLU A 109 -1.13 9.28 -12.53
CA GLU A 109 -0.56 8.35 -13.52
C GLU A 109 -1.16 6.95 -13.49
N ASN A 110 -1.83 6.57 -12.40
CA ASN A 110 -2.19 5.16 -12.14
C ASN A 110 -3.04 4.55 -13.24
N ARG A 111 -4.13 5.21 -13.60
CA ARG A 111 -5.06 4.66 -14.60
C ARG A 111 -4.37 4.44 -15.95
N ALA A 112 -3.52 5.36 -16.37
CA ALA A 112 -2.79 5.24 -17.64
C ALA A 112 -1.78 4.08 -17.59
N VAL A 113 -1.10 3.88 -16.45
CA VAL A 113 -0.15 2.78 -16.26
C VAL A 113 -0.87 1.43 -16.25
N LEU A 114 -1.99 1.31 -15.52
CA LEU A 114 -2.76 0.05 -15.48
C LEU A 114 -3.31 -0.31 -16.86
N LEU A 115 -3.82 0.64 -17.64
CA LEU A 115 -4.25 0.42 -19.01
C LEU A 115 -3.09 -0.05 -19.91
N ALA A 116 -1.93 0.60 -19.82
CA ALA A 116 -0.76 0.21 -20.60
C ALA A 116 -0.25 -1.20 -20.26
N LEU A 117 -0.38 -1.64 -19.01
CA LEU A 117 -0.09 -3.01 -18.60
C LEU A 117 -1.12 -4.00 -19.14
N ALA A 118 -2.42 -3.65 -19.08
CA ALA A 118 -3.50 -4.46 -19.64
C ALA A 118 -3.34 -4.65 -21.15
N ASP A 119 -3.00 -3.59 -21.89
CA ASP A 119 -2.74 -3.63 -23.33
C ASP A 119 -1.55 -4.55 -23.70
N ARG A 120 -0.60 -4.75 -22.77
CA ARG A 120 0.51 -5.71 -22.90
C ARG A 120 0.15 -7.13 -22.48
N GLY A 121 -1.11 -7.37 -22.05
CA GLY A 121 -1.57 -8.67 -21.57
C GLY A 121 -1.04 -9.05 -20.18
N VAL A 122 -0.54 -8.09 -19.40
CA VAL A 122 -0.04 -8.33 -18.04
C VAL A 122 -1.21 -8.55 -17.08
N ARG A 123 -1.15 -9.60 -16.27
CA ARG A 123 -2.12 -9.82 -15.18
C ARG A 123 -1.87 -8.82 -14.05
N ILE A 124 -2.89 -8.03 -13.71
CA ILE A 124 -2.80 -6.93 -12.75
C ILE A 124 -3.65 -7.26 -11.53
N GLY A 125 -3.04 -7.34 -10.36
CA GLY A 125 -3.78 -7.50 -9.11
C GLY A 125 -3.31 -6.54 -8.02
N VAL A 126 -3.95 -6.62 -6.87
CA VAL A 126 -3.52 -5.92 -5.64
C VAL A 126 -3.36 -6.90 -4.50
N LEU A 127 -2.44 -6.58 -3.58
CA LEU A 127 -2.29 -7.23 -2.29
C LEU A 127 -2.17 -6.15 -1.21
N SER A 128 -3.17 -6.08 -0.34
CA SER A 128 -3.33 -4.95 0.59
C SER A 128 -3.65 -5.38 2.02
N ASN A 129 -3.26 -4.53 2.97
CA ASN A 129 -3.68 -4.62 4.36
C ASN A 129 -5.16 -4.24 4.58
N GLY A 130 -5.81 -3.57 3.62
CA GLY A 130 -7.21 -3.16 3.71
C GLY A 130 -8.17 -4.34 3.78
N ASP A 131 -9.29 -4.16 4.49
CA ASP A 131 -10.37 -5.13 4.51
C ASP A 131 -11.04 -5.23 3.13
N PRO A 132 -11.69 -6.36 2.77
CA PRO A 132 -12.31 -6.53 1.44
C PRO A 132 -13.27 -5.41 1.06
N ASP A 133 -14.17 -5.02 1.98
CA ASP A 133 -15.16 -3.95 1.75
C ASP A 133 -14.49 -2.57 1.55
N MET A 134 -13.38 -2.30 2.28
CA MET A 134 -12.60 -1.08 2.08
C MET A 134 -12.02 -1.04 0.67
N LEU A 135 -11.42 -2.14 0.22
CA LEU A 135 -10.78 -2.23 -1.09
C LEU A 135 -11.80 -2.08 -2.22
N ASP A 136 -12.97 -2.72 -2.11
CA ASP A 136 -14.04 -2.58 -3.11
C ASP A 136 -14.47 -1.11 -3.24
N VAL A 137 -14.84 -0.46 -2.13
CA VAL A 137 -15.30 0.93 -2.14
C VAL A 137 -14.22 1.87 -2.67
N THR A 138 -13.00 1.74 -2.18
CA THR A 138 -11.92 2.67 -2.50
C THR A 138 -11.45 2.53 -3.95
N LEU A 139 -11.30 1.29 -4.45
CA LEU A 139 -10.90 1.06 -5.86
C LEU A 139 -12.00 1.46 -6.85
N ARG A 140 -13.28 1.29 -6.49
CA ARG A 140 -14.41 1.80 -7.30
C ARG A 140 -14.41 3.33 -7.33
N SER A 141 -14.27 3.97 -6.17
CA SER A 141 -14.21 5.43 -6.07
C SER A 141 -13.06 6.02 -6.91
N ALA A 142 -11.92 5.32 -6.94
CA ALA A 142 -10.76 5.71 -7.73
C ALA A 142 -10.89 5.38 -9.24
N GLY A 143 -11.93 4.66 -9.67
CA GLY A 143 -12.12 4.22 -11.06
C GLY A 143 -11.09 3.21 -11.55
N LEU A 144 -10.55 2.39 -10.63
CA LEU A 144 -9.49 1.42 -10.92
C LEU A 144 -9.96 -0.04 -10.86
N ILE A 145 -11.10 -0.33 -10.24
CA ILE A 145 -11.52 -1.69 -9.90
C ILE A 145 -11.64 -2.61 -11.12
N GLU A 146 -12.11 -2.10 -12.27
CA GLU A 146 -12.30 -2.89 -13.51
C GLU A 146 -10.98 -3.30 -14.18
N LEU A 147 -9.85 -2.73 -13.73
CA LEU A 147 -8.51 -3.01 -14.27
C LEU A 147 -7.73 -3.99 -13.40
N ILE A 148 -8.29 -4.44 -12.27
CA ILE A 148 -7.57 -5.15 -11.22
C ILE A 148 -8.25 -6.48 -10.89
N ASP A 149 -7.54 -7.58 -11.14
CA ASP A 149 -7.92 -8.93 -10.75
C ASP A 149 -6.65 -9.81 -10.61
N PRO A 150 -6.39 -10.42 -9.44
CA PRO A 150 -7.23 -10.49 -8.24
C PRO A 150 -7.08 -9.28 -7.28
N ILE A 151 -8.10 -9.07 -6.42
CA ILE A 151 -8.04 -8.15 -5.28
C ILE A 151 -7.80 -8.97 -4.01
N LEU A 152 -6.57 -8.93 -3.49
CA LEU A 152 -6.14 -9.75 -2.36
C LEU A 152 -6.07 -8.90 -1.09
N SER A 153 -6.86 -9.28 -0.10
CA SER A 153 -6.83 -8.71 1.25
C SER A 153 -6.16 -9.67 2.23
N VAL A 154 -5.25 -9.15 3.05
CA VAL A 154 -4.63 -9.92 4.15
C VAL A 154 -5.64 -10.33 5.23
N HIS A 155 -6.88 -9.83 5.17
CA HIS A 155 -7.97 -10.28 6.02
C HIS A 155 -8.16 -11.80 5.97
N ALA A 156 -7.91 -12.42 4.81
CA ALA A 156 -7.99 -13.88 4.62
C ALA A 156 -7.00 -14.65 5.52
N THR A 157 -5.84 -14.09 5.78
CA THR A 157 -4.79 -14.73 6.60
C THR A 157 -4.82 -14.29 8.07
N ARG A 158 -5.52 -13.20 8.37
CA ARG A 158 -5.47 -12.51 9.66
C ARG A 158 -4.04 -12.16 10.11
N ARG A 159 -3.19 -11.84 9.14
CA ARG A 159 -1.79 -11.42 9.32
C ARG A 159 -1.51 -10.25 8.41
N TYR A 160 -1.09 -9.14 8.99
CA TYR A 160 -0.71 -7.96 8.22
C TYR A 160 0.68 -8.12 7.60
N LYS A 161 0.94 -7.43 6.50
CA LYS A 161 2.30 -7.24 6.00
C LYS A 161 3.16 -6.65 7.15
N THR A 162 4.31 -7.14 7.46
CA THR A 162 5.23 -7.97 6.64
C THR A 162 5.23 -9.48 7.01
N ASP A 163 4.15 -10.02 7.56
CA ASP A 163 4.06 -11.46 7.82
C ASP A 163 4.12 -12.24 6.48
N PRO A 164 4.93 -13.31 6.36
CA PRO A 164 5.01 -14.12 5.13
C PRO A 164 3.66 -14.67 4.67
N ALA A 165 2.73 -14.97 5.58
CA ALA A 165 1.40 -15.44 5.22
C ALA A 165 0.60 -14.42 4.39
N ALA A 166 0.83 -13.11 4.60
CA ALA A 166 0.22 -12.06 3.79
C ALA A 166 0.72 -12.12 2.34
N TYR A 167 2.04 -12.26 2.14
CA TYR A 167 2.63 -12.32 0.81
C TYR A 167 2.34 -13.63 0.08
N ALA A 168 2.10 -14.73 0.79
CA ALA A 168 1.75 -16.02 0.21
C ALA A 168 0.46 -15.98 -0.62
N LEU A 169 -0.44 -15.03 -0.36
CA LEU A 169 -1.70 -14.86 -1.11
C LEU A 169 -1.47 -14.63 -2.61
N GLY A 170 -0.42 -13.91 -3.00
CA GLY A 170 -0.13 -13.62 -4.40
C GLY A 170 0.19 -14.87 -5.21
N PRO A 171 1.24 -15.65 -4.87
CA PRO A 171 1.55 -16.91 -5.53
C PRO A 171 0.38 -17.89 -5.55
N GLN A 172 -0.37 -17.99 -4.46
CA GLN A 172 -1.54 -18.88 -4.37
C GLN A 172 -2.65 -18.47 -5.36
N ALA A 173 -2.98 -17.18 -5.42
CA ALA A 173 -4.04 -16.68 -6.30
C ALA A 173 -3.64 -16.70 -7.78
N LEU A 174 -2.37 -16.44 -8.08
CA LEU A 174 -1.89 -16.32 -9.45
C LEU A 174 -1.40 -17.65 -10.04
N GLY A 175 -1.10 -18.66 -9.21
CA GLY A 175 -0.50 -19.91 -9.65
C GLY A 175 0.93 -19.72 -10.20
N LEU A 176 1.67 -18.74 -9.68
CA LEU A 176 3.02 -18.38 -10.10
C LEU A 176 3.98 -18.46 -8.91
N ALA A 177 5.27 -18.66 -9.19
CA ALA A 177 6.30 -18.47 -8.16
C ALA A 177 6.40 -16.97 -7.80
N ALA A 178 6.77 -16.66 -6.54
CA ALA A 178 6.91 -15.26 -6.10
C ALA A 178 7.89 -14.47 -7.00
N SER A 179 8.98 -15.08 -7.43
CA SER A 179 9.98 -14.47 -8.32
C SER A 179 9.46 -14.14 -9.73
N GLU A 180 8.33 -14.72 -10.14
CA GLU A 180 7.66 -14.45 -11.42
C GLU A 180 6.63 -13.32 -11.32
N ILE A 181 6.45 -12.75 -10.13
CA ILE A 181 5.50 -11.68 -9.86
C ILE A 181 6.27 -10.43 -9.46
N LEU A 182 5.99 -9.31 -10.14
CA LEU A 182 6.44 -8.00 -9.70
C LEU A 182 5.54 -7.52 -8.56
N PHE A 183 6.12 -7.24 -7.39
CA PHE A 183 5.42 -6.58 -6.31
C PHE A 183 5.82 -5.11 -6.24
N VAL A 184 4.83 -4.21 -6.24
CA VAL A 184 5.04 -2.76 -6.30
C VAL A 184 4.46 -2.09 -5.07
N SER A 185 5.27 -1.34 -4.36
CA SER A 185 4.84 -0.56 -3.21
C SER A 185 5.58 0.76 -3.10
N SER A 186 4.89 1.82 -2.66
CA SER A 186 5.53 3.08 -2.26
C SER A 186 5.96 3.06 -0.80
N ASN A 187 5.56 2.06 -0.04
CA ASN A 187 6.02 1.85 1.32
C ASN A 187 7.32 1.02 1.28
N CYS A 188 8.48 1.61 1.62
CA CYS A 188 9.78 0.92 1.57
C CYS A 188 9.78 -0.38 2.37
N TRP A 189 9.22 -0.35 3.58
CA TRP A 189 9.11 -1.52 4.45
C TRP A 189 8.28 -2.67 3.83
N ASP A 190 7.28 -2.36 2.99
CA ASP A 190 6.45 -3.34 2.30
C ASP A 190 7.18 -3.94 1.10
N ALA A 191 7.87 -3.11 0.30
CA ALA A 191 8.73 -3.58 -0.78
C ALA A 191 9.85 -4.49 -0.23
N ILE A 192 10.46 -4.14 0.91
CA ILE A 192 11.46 -4.99 1.59
C ILE A 192 10.83 -6.29 2.07
N GLY A 193 9.65 -6.24 2.70
CA GLY A 193 8.94 -7.44 3.16
C GLY A 193 8.61 -8.40 2.01
N ALA A 194 8.18 -7.86 0.87
CA ALA A 194 7.96 -8.65 -0.34
C ALA A 194 9.27 -9.24 -0.90
N THR A 195 10.38 -8.49 -0.82
CA THR A 195 11.71 -8.99 -1.21
C THR A 195 12.16 -10.17 -0.32
N TRP A 196 11.96 -10.07 0.99
CA TRP A 196 12.23 -11.19 1.92
C TRP A 196 11.42 -12.44 1.58
N TYR A 197 10.18 -12.25 1.11
CA TYR A 197 9.32 -13.36 0.69
C TYR A 197 9.77 -14.00 -0.63
N GLY A 198 10.50 -13.28 -1.48
CA GLY A 198 11.04 -13.75 -2.76
C GLY A 198 10.37 -13.18 -4.01
N TYR A 199 9.59 -12.11 -3.90
CA TYR A 199 9.09 -11.36 -5.05
C TYR A 199 10.20 -10.61 -5.78
N THR A 200 10.05 -10.41 -7.09
CA THR A 200 10.68 -9.29 -7.77
C THR A 200 10.00 -8.01 -7.32
N THR A 201 10.74 -6.99 -6.87
CA THR A 201 10.14 -5.84 -6.20
C THR A 201 10.54 -4.50 -6.81
N LEU A 202 9.58 -3.57 -6.83
CA LEU A 202 9.80 -2.17 -7.17
C LEU A 202 9.31 -1.28 -6.03
N TRP A 203 10.21 -0.52 -5.44
CA TRP A 203 9.84 0.53 -4.50
C TRP A 203 9.64 1.85 -5.24
N ILE A 204 8.42 2.40 -5.19
CA ILE A 204 8.10 3.73 -5.77
C ILE A 204 8.37 4.80 -4.71
N ASN A 205 9.53 5.39 -4.77
CA ASN A 205 10.01 6.41 -3.84
C ASN A 205 9.66 7.83 -4.32
N ARG A 206 8.39 8.22 -4.24
CA ARG A 206 7.93 9.55 -4.68
C ARG A 206 8.47 10.71 -3.83
N ALA A 207 8.83 10.42 -2.57
CA ALA A 207 9.24 11.44 -1.59
C ALA A 207 10.76 11.58 -1.48
N ASP A 208 11.52 10.87 -2.31
CA ASP A 208 12.99 10.80 -2.22
C ASP A 208 13.49 10.47 -0.81
N ALA A 209 12.76 9.57 -0.14
CA ALA A 209 13.06 9.13 1.22
C ALA A 209 14.35 8.26 1.26
N PRO A 210 15.10 8.26 2.36
CA PRO A 210 16.24 7.38 2.49
C PRO A 210 15.82 5.90 2.49
N MET A 211 16.68 5.05 1.90
CA MET A 211 16.49 3.60 1.93
C MET A 211 16.54 3.06 3.37
N GLU A 212 15.56 2.22 3.71
CA GLU A 212 15.54 1.49 4.98
C GLU A 212 16.75 0.55 5.12
N ARG A 213 17.33 0.46 6.33
CA ARG A 213 18.53 -0.35 6.61
C ARG A 213 18.15 -1.68 7.26
N LEU A 214 17.43 -2.53 6.54
CA LEU A 214 16.91 -3.82 7.03
C LEU A 214 17.66 -5.05 6.45
N GLY A 215 18.89 -4.85 5.97
CA GLY A 215 19.77 -5.94 5.51
C GLY A 215 19.49 -6.44 4.08
N ILE A 216 18.46 -5.96 3.43
CA ILE A 216 18.10 -6.24 2.04
C ILE A 216 17.54 -4.97 1.39
N GLN A 217 17.55 -4.92 0.07
CA GLN A 217 16.97 -3.82 -0.71
C GLN A 217 15.93 -4.36 -1.68
N PRO A 218 14.92 -3.58 -2.07
CA PRO A 218 14.06 -3.90 -3.21
C PRO A 218 14.88 -4.15 -4.48
N THR A 219 14.34 -4.96 -5.39
CA THR A 219 15.03 -5.29 -6.66
C THR A 219 15.34 -4.03 -7.47
N ARG A 220 14.42 -3.07 -7.49
CA ARG A 220 14.59 -1.75 -8.11
C ARG A 220 13.91 -0.65 -7.28
N VAL A 221 14.38 0.58 -7.47
CA VAL A 221 13.78 1.80 -6.96
C VAL A 221 13.35 2.65 -8.15
N GLY A 222 12.12 3.16 -8.10
CA GLY A 222 11.57 4.11 -9.05
C GLY A 222 10.97 5.32 -8.33
N HIS A 223 10.53 6.32 -9.08
CA HIS A 223 9.96 7.56 -8.53
C HIS A 223 8.49 7.76 -8.92
N SER A 224 8.00 6.99 -9.89
CA SER A 224 6.64 7.04 -10.41
C SER A 224 6.12 5.64 -10.69
N LEU A 225 4.80 5.45 -10.65
CA LEU A 225 4.20 4.18 -11.06
C LEU A 225 4.51 3.82 -12.52
N ARG A 226 4.88 4.81 -13.35
CA ARG A 226 5.30 4.60 -14.75
C ARG A 226 6.52 3.69 -14.88
N ASP A 227 7.38 3.65 -13.86
CA ASP A 227 8.61 2.85 -13.85
C ASP A 227 8.32 1.34 -13.83
N VAL A 228 7.06 0.95 -13.50
CA VAL A 228 6.56 -0.44 -13.63
C VAL A 228 6.64 -0.93 -15.09
N LEU A 229 6.43 -0.04 -16.06
CA LEU A 229 6.41 -0.39 -17.49
C LEU A 229 7.75 -0.85 -18.03
N GLU A 230 8.84 -0.61 -17.31
CA GLU A 230 10.20 -1.05 -17.68
C GLU A 230 10.45 -2.53 -17.37
N PHE A 231 9.53 -3.21 -16.68
CA PHE A 231 9.63 -4.65 -16.38
C PHE A 231 8.93 -5.52 -17.44
N PHE A 232 8.12 -4.92 -18.28
CA PHE A 232 7.27 -5.57 -19.29
C PHE A 232 7.50 -4.91 -20.68
#